data_e7f10d3243c8373573b5485631265afe
#
_entry.id   e7f10d3243c8373573b5485631265afe
#
_cell.length_a   1.000
_cell.length_b   1.000
_cell.length_c   1.000
_cell.angle_alpha   90.00
_cell.angle_beta   90.00
_cell.angle_gamma   90.00
#
_symmetry.space_group_name_H-M   'P 1'
#
loop_
_entity.id
_entity.type
_entity.pdbx_description
1 polymer ?
#
loop_
_entity_poly.entity_id
_entity_poly.type
_entity_poly.pdbx_seq_one_letter_code
_entity_poly.pdbx_strand_id
1 'polypeptide(L)'
;MRKLELLIPAGSLDVLKTAVIYGADAVYLGGEAFGLRAKAKNFTNEEIKEGIAFAHERGVKVYITANILAHNDDLPGVEQYFEELKEVKPDALIISDPGVFAIAKKILPDMELHISTQANNTNYGTYLFWYGQGAKRVVTARELSLAEIK
;
A
#
# COMPACT_ATOMS: atom_id res chain seq x y z
N MET A 1 -12.69 -17.83 14.35
CA MET A 1 -12.15 -16.48 14.69
C MET A 1 -11.32 -16.01 13.50
N ARG A 2 -11.53 -14.80 12.99
CA ARG A 2 -10.76 -14.27 11.85
C ARG A 2 -9.32 -14.03 12.34
N LYS A 3 -8.31 -14.60 11.64
CA LYS A 3 -6.91 -14.37 11.98
C LYS A 3 -6.61 -12.87 11.77
N LEU A 4 -6.02 -12.23 12.76
CA LEU A 4 -5.52 -10.86 12.64
C LEU A 4 -4.21 -10.89 11.83
N GLU A 5 -4.05 -9.90 10.96
CA GLU A 5 -2.82 -9.71 10.20
C GLU A 5 -1.92 -8.71 10.92
N LEU A 6 -0.70 -9.13 11.24
CA LEU A 6 0.33 -8.24 11.76
C LEU A 6 1.04 -7.55 10.58
N LEU A 7 0.65 -6.30 10.32
CA LEU A 7 1.21 -5.46 9.26
C LEU A 7 2.26 -4.50 9.84
N ILE A 8 3.51 -4.60 9.38
CA ILE A 8 4.64 -3.82 9.92
C ILE A 8 5.20 -2.86 8.85
N PRO A 9 5.47 -1.58 9.21
CA PRO A 9 6.13 -0.63 8.31
C PRO A 9 7.60 -1.00 8.13
N ALA A 10 8.12 -0.88 6.90
CA ALA A 10 9.52 -1.07 6.59
C ALA A 10 10.09 0.20 5.94
N GLY A 11 11.04 0.84 6.60
CA GLY A 11 11.72 2.05 6.11
C GLY A 11 13.04 1.76 5.38
N SER A 12 13.49 0.51 5.35
CA SER A 12 14.67 0.04 4.62
C SER A 12 14.59 -1.48 4.43
N LEU A 13 15.44 -1.99 3.53
CA LEU A 13 15.53 -3.44 3.26
C LEU A 13 15.89 -4.24 4.52
N ASP A 14 16.77 -3.72 5.37
CA ASP A 14 17.15 -4.37 6.64
C ASP A 14 15.97 -4.42 7.62
N VAL A 15 15.20 -3.34 7.70
CA VAL A 15 13.97 -3.29 8.52
C VAL A 15 12.93 -4.26 7.99
N LEU A 16 12.77 -4.36 6.67
CA LEU A 16 11.88 -5.33 6.04
C LEU A 16 12.27 -6.75 6.42
N LYS A 17 13.53 -7.12 6.22
CA LYS A 17 14.04 -8.46 6.55
C LYS A 17 13.86 -8.77 8.03
N THR A 18 14.15 -7.81 8.90
CA THR A 18 13.94 -7.95 10.34
C THR A 18 12.46 -8.20 10.67
N ALA A 19 11.54 -7.39 10.14
CA ALA A 19 10.10 -7.54 10.36
C ALA A 19 9.60 -8.93 9.95
N VAL A 20 10.05 -9.40 8.77
CA VAL A 20 9.72 -10.73 8.25
C VAL A 20 10.22 -11.85 9.17
N ILE A 21 11.48 -11.77 9.65
CA ILE A 21 12.06 -12.78 10.54
C ILE A 21 11.34 -12.81 11.90
N TYR A 22 10.91 -11.65 12.40
CA TYR A 22 10.23 -11.54 13.69
C TYR A 22 8.71 -11.74 13.64
N GLY A 23 8.18 -12.24 12.51
CA GLY A 23 6.83 -12.78 12.44
C GLY A 23 5.75 -11.82 11.91
N ALA A 24 6.13 -10.85 11.08
CA ALA A 24 5.14 -10.10 10.32
C ALA A 24 4.32 -11.04 9.42
N ASP A 25 3.01 -10.82 9.33
CA ASP A 25 2.16 -11.46 8.31
C ASP A 25 2.23 -10.67 6.98
N ALA A 26 2.47 -9.36 7.08
CA ALA A 26 2.69 -8.48 5.94
C ALA A 26 3.61 -7.32 6.33
N VAL A 27 4.30 -6.76 5.35
CA VAL A 27 5.07 -5.52 5.48
C VAL A 27 4.59 -4.49 4.47
N TYR A 28 4.68 -3.19 4.80
CA TYR A 28 4.45 -2.14 3.81
C TYR A 28 5.62 -1.19 3.73
N LEU A 29 5.88 -0.70 2.54
CA LEU A 29 7.02 0.16 2.22
C LEU A 29 6.65 1.22 1.18
N GLY A 30 7.48 2.26 1.07
CA GLY A 30 7.38 3.27 0.01
C GLY A 30 8.54 3.14 -0.98
N GLY A 31 8.23 3.20 -2.27
CA GLY A 31 9.23 3.38 -3.30
C GLY A 31 9.77 4.83 -3.34
N GLU A 32 10.79 5.09 -4.15
CA GLU A 32 11.41 6.42 -4.32
C GLU A 32 10.42 7.49 -4.80
N ALA A 33 9.35 7.06 -5.48
CA ALA A 33 8.32 7.93 -6.01
C ALA A 33 6.96 7.67 -5.34
N PHE A 34 6.10 8.68 -5.34
CA PHE A 34 4.65 8.60 -5.04
C PHE A 34 4.22 8.12 -3.66
N GLY A 35 5.13 8.01 -2.68
CA GLY A 35 4.78 7.90 -1.26
C GLY A 35 4.74 9.28 -0.59
N LEU A 36 3.92 9.47 0.45
CA LEU A 36 3.88 10.71 1.26
C LEU A 36 5.24 11.11 1.85
N ARG A 37 6.15 10.15 1.94
CA ARG A 37 7.51 10.34 2.46
C ARG A 37 8.57 10.26 1.37
N ALA A 38 8.24 10.64 0.12
CA ALA A 38 9.16 10.59 -1.02
C ALA A 38 10.50 11.33 -0.79
N LYS A 39 10.55 12.28 0.15
CA LYS A 39 11.78 12.96 0.58
C LYS A 39 12.59 12.20 1.64
N ALA A 40 12.09 11.08 2.17
CA ALA A 40 12.82 10.21 3.08
C ALA A 40 13.63 9.17 2.28
N LYS A 41 14.51 8.43 2.97
CA LYS A 41 15.23 7.31 2.37
C LYS A 41 14.20 6.22 2.00
N ASN A 42 13.93 6.05 0.71
CA ASN A 42 12.95 5.12 0.17
C ASN A 42 13.67 3.98 -0.56
N PHE A 43 12.93 2.91 -0.86
CA PHE A 43 13.46 1.73 -1.54
C PHE A 43 13.68 2.01 -3.02
N THR A 44 14.84 1.63 -3.55
CA THR A 44 15.07 1.49 -5.00
C THR A 44 14.24 0.32 -5.57
N ASN A 45 14.06 0.28 -6.87
CA ASN A 45 13.36 -0.83 -7.52
C ASN A 45 14.05 -2.19 -7.27
N GLU A 46 15.39 -2.22 -7.20
CA GLU A 46 16.17 -3.40 -6.86
C GLU A 46 15.92 -3.85 -5.42
N GLU A 47 15.91 -2.93 -4.46
CA GLU A 47 15.63 -3.23 -3.06
C GLU A 47 14.19 -3.72 -2.87
N ILE A 48 13.23 -3.18 -3.64
CA ILE A 48 11.84 -3.65 -3.63
C ILE A 48 11.77 -5.10 -4.14
N LYS A 49 12.42 -5.40 -5.27
CA LYS A 49 12.47 -6.78 -5.82
C LYS A 49 13.08 -7.75 -4.84
N GLU A 50 14.22 -7.40 -4.24
CA GLU A 50 14.89 -8.22 -3.23
C GLU A 50 14.01 -8.42 -1.99
N GLY A 51 13.39 -7.35 -1.50
CA GLY A 51 12.51 -7.39 -0.33
C GLY A 51 11.28 -8.28 -0.56
N ILE A 52 10.66 -8.18 -1.74
CA ILE A 52 9.51 -9.02 -2.11
C ILE A 52 9.93 -10.50 -2.19
N ALA A 53 11.04 -10.82 -2.86
CA ALA A 53 11.53 -12.18 -2.95
C ALA A 53 11.78 -12.76 -1.56
N PHE A 54 12.48 -12.03 -0.70
CA PHE A 54 12.78 -12.45 0.67
C PHE A 54 11.52 -12.69 1.53
N ALA A 55 10.52 -11.80 1.40
CA ALA A 55 9.25 -11.91 2.13
C ALA A 55 8.42 -13.10 1.62
N HIS A 56 8.26 -13.23 0.29
CA HIS A 56 7.48 -14.29 -0.32
C HIS A 56 8.01 -15.69 -0.04
N GLU A 57 9.34 -15.89 -0.02
CA GLU A 57 9.98 -17.15 0.42
C GLU A 57 9.56 -17.59 1.83
N ARG A 58 9.10 -16.64 2.64
CA ARG A 58 8.66 -16.86 4.04
C ARG A 58 7.16 -16.74 4.24
N GLY A 59 6.40 -16.63 3.14
CA GLY A 59 4.94 -16.51 3.16
C GLY A 59 4.42 -15.17 3.69
N VAL A 60 5.26 -14.12 3.70
CA VAL A 60 4.91 -12.77 4.15
C VAL A 60 4.56 -11.90 2.94
N LYS A 61 3.46 -11.16 3.04
CA LYS A 61 2.98 -10.24 1.99
C LYS A 61 3.72 -8.92 2.00
N VAL A 62 3.81 -8.29 0.83
CA VAL A 62 4.43 -6.96 0.67
C VAL A 62 3.46 -6.00 0.01
N TYR A 63 3.18 -4.88 0.69
CA TYR A 63 2.32 -3.81 0.18
C TYR A 63 3.15 -2.57 -0.12
N ILE A 64 2.87 -1.92 -1.25
CA ILE A 64 3.57 -0.70 -1.67
C ILE A 64 2.65 0.50 -1.51
N THR A 65 3.17 1.57 -0.90
CA THR A 65 2.43 2.82 -0.75
C THR A 65 2.56 3.69 -2.00
N ALA A 66 1.41 4.11 -2.54
CA ALA A 66 1.25 5.13 -3.55
C ALA A 66 0.22 6.15 -3.06
N ASN A 67 0.43 6.66 -1.86
CA ASN A 67 -0.53 7.44 -1.09
C ASN A 67 -0.16 8.93 -1.02
N ILE A 68 0.43 9.46 -2.08
CA ILE A 68 0.68 10.90 -2.23
C ILE A 68 -0.62 11.69 -2.32
N LEU A 69 -0.53 12.98 -2.06
CA LEU A 69 -1.50 13.96 -2.51
C LEU A 69 -1.12 14.35 -3.95
N ALA A 70 -1.73 13.66 -4.93
CA ALA A 70 -1.35 13.79 -6.33
C ALA A 70 -1.88 15.09 -6.96
N HIS A 71 -1.02 15.81 -7.66
CA HIS A 71 -1.36 16.92 -8.55
C HIS A 71 -1.36 16.43 -10.01
N ASN A 72 -1.91 17.25 -10.93
CA ASN A 72 -1.99 16.87 -12.33
C ASN A 72 -0.63 16.50 -12.95
N ASP A 73 0.43 17.20 -12.52
CA ASP A 73 1.78 16.98 -13.03
C ASP A 73 2.40 15.64 -12.53
N ASP A 74 1.85 15.07 -11.46
CA ASP A 74 2.31 13.77 -10.92
C ASP A 74 1.72 12.57 -11.68
N LEU A 75 0.54 12.73 -12.30
CA LEU A 75 -0.21 11.61 -12.86
C LEU A 75 0.54 10.82 -13.96
N PRO A 76 1.27 11.45 -14.89
CA PRO A 76 2.08 10.70 -15.86
C PRO A 76 3.16 9.84 -15.19
N GLY A 77 3.78 10.36 -14.14
CA GLY A 77 4.77 9.59 -13.36
C GLY A 77 4.15 8.43 -12.58
N VAL A 78 2.91 8.62 -12.06
CA VAL A 78 2.16 7.54 -11.41
C VAL A 78 1.85 6.42 -12.39
N GLU A 79 1.43 6.74 -13.62
CA GLU A 79 1.17 5.75 -14.67
C GLU A 79 2.44 4.93 -14.97
N GLN A 80 3.56 5.60 -15.19
CA GLN A 80 4.86 4.93 -15.42
C GLN A 80 5.25 4.02 -14.24
N TYR A 81 5.14 4.52 -13.02
CA TYR A 81 5.47 3.75 -11.82
C TYR A 81 4.61 2.48 -11.69
N PHE A 82 3.32 2.55 -11.99
CA PHE A 82 2.46 1.37 -11.96
C PHE A 82 2.78 0.36 -13.07
N GLU A 83 3.24 0.82 -14.23
CA GLU A 83 3.77 -0.08 -15.26
C GLU A 83 5.01 -0.85 -14.76
N GLU A 84 5.94 -0.18 -14.06
CA GLU A 84 7.12 -0.81 -13.46
C GLU A 84 6.74 -1.83 -12.38
N LEU A 85 5.71 -1.56 -11.59
CA LEU A 85 5.24 -2.47 -10.54
C LEU A 85 4.62 -3.78 -11.07
N LYS A 86 4.24 -3.86 -12.35
CA LYS A 86 3.83 -5.13 -12.98
C LYS A 86 4.93 -6.19 -12.93
N GLU A 87 6.19 -5.77 -13.06
CA GLU A 87 7.33 -6.69 -13.02
C GLU A 87 7.69 -7.09 -11.58
N VAL A 88 7.50 -6.17 -10.65
CA VAL A 88 7.88 -6.34 -9.24
C VAL A 88 6.88 -7.22 -8.49
N LYS A 89 5.60 -7.15 -8.86
CA LYS A 89 4.49 -7.95 -8.35
C LYS A 89 4.31 -7.89 -6.82
N PRO A 90 4.11 -6.70 -6.23
CA PRO A 90 3.69 -6.62 -4.84
C PRO A 90 2.30 -7.25 -4.65
N ASP A 91 1.93 -7.57 -3.42
CA ASP A 91 0.63 -8.19 -3.11
C ASP A 91 -0.52 -7.17 -3.10
N ALA A 92 -0.23 -5.90 -2.79
CA ALA A 92 -1.22 -4.82 -2.84
C ALA A 92 -0.58 -3.44 -2.96
N LEU A 93 -1.38 -2.46 -3.40
CA LEU A 93 -1.06 -1.04 -3.32
C LEU A 93 -1.89 -0.36 -2.25
N ILE A 94 -1.27 0.56 -1.49
CA ILE A 94 -1.93 1.40 -0.50
C ILE A 94 -2.08 2.81 -1.09
N ILE A 95 -3.30 3.22 -1.41
CA ILE A 95 -3.63 4.43 -2.18
C ILE A 95 -4.59 5.31 -1.37
N SER A 96 -4.51 6.62 -1.50
CA SER A 96 -5.43 7.58 -0.86
C SER A 96 -6.20 8.43 -1.85
N ASP A 97 -5.65 8.71 -3.01
CA ASP A 97 -6.22 9.59 -4.02
C ASP A 97 -7.13 8.82 -4.98
N PRO A 98 -8.39 9.29 -5.23
CA PRO A 98 -9.30 8.62 -6.17
C PRO A 98 -8.80 8.58 -7.62
N GLY A 99 -8.06 9.61 -8.08
CA GLY A 99 -7.48 9.64 -9.42
C GLY A 99 -6.39 8.59 -9.58
N VAL A 100 -5.48 8.49 -8.59
CA VAL A 100 -4.44 7.45 -8.52
C VAL A 100 -5.07 6.07 -8.44
N PHE A 101 -6.18 5.92 -7.69
CA PHE A 101 -6.94 4.67 -7.62
C PHE A 101 -7.50 4.24 -8.98
N ALA A 102 -8.08 5.19 -9.73
CA ALA A 102 -8.61 4.92 -11.08
C ALA A 102 -7.51 4.50 -12.05
N ILE A 103 -6.34 5.14 -11.99
CA ILE A 103 -5.15 4.77 -12.77
C ILE A 103 -4.68 3.36 -12.40
N ALA A 104 -4.59 3.04 -11.10
CA ALA A 104 -4.20 1.71 -10.65
C ALA A 104 -5.14 0.62 -11.18
N LYS A 105 -6.45 0.83 -11.12
CA LYS A 105 -7.43 -0.10 -11.68
C LYS A 105 -7.29 -0.33 -13.19
N LYS A 106 -6.90 0.70 -13.92
CA LYS A 106 -6.69 0.63 -15.38
C LYS A 106 -5.41 -0.14 -15.73
N ILE A 107 -4.32 0.14 -15.03
CA ILE A 107 -2.99 -0.39 -15.34
C ILE A 107 -2.74 -1.75 -14.70
N LEU A 108 -3.25 -1.95 -13.48
CA LEU A 108 -3.05 -3.13 -12.64
C LEU A 108 -4.40 -3.74 -12.23
N PRO A 109 -5.22 -4.24 -13.19
CA PRO A 109 -6.62 -4.66 -12.92
C PRO A 109 -6.74 -5.79 -11.88
N ASP A 110 -5.73 -6.64 -11.74
CA ASP A 110 -5.71 -7.77 -10.82
C ASP A 110 -5.04 -7.43 -9.47
N MET A 111 -4.49 -6.23 -9.30
CA MET A 111 -3.82 -5.79 -8.09
C MET A 111 -4.82 -5.55 -6.96
N GLU A 112 -4.54 -6.07 -5.77
CA GLU A 112 -5.31 -5.68 -4.58
C GLU A 112 -5.05 -4.20 -4.25
N LEU A 113 -6.14 -3.41 -4.12
CA LEU A 113 -6.06 -2.01 -3.75
C LEU A 113 -6.58 -1.83 -2.33
N HIS A 114 -5.71 -1.28 -1.47
CA HIS A 114 -6.02 -0.92 -0.10
C HIS A 114 -6.12 0.60 0.01
N ILE A 115 -7.14 1.09 0.69
CA ILE A 115 -7.32 2.52 0.90
C ILE A 115 -6.57 2.95 2.15
N SER A 116 -5.66 3.91 1.99
CA SER A 116 -4.86 4.48 3.06
C SER A 116 -5.72 5.24 4.07
N THR A 117 -5.27 5.30 5.32
CA THR A 117 -5.80 6.22 6.34
C THR A 117 -5.79 7.68 5.89
N GLN A 118 -4.95 8.07 4.94
CA GLN A 118 -4.88 9.42 4.35
C GLN A 118 -6.13 9.81 3.56
N ALA A 119 -6.99 8.85 3.20
CA ALA A 119 -8.28 9.11 2.55
C ALA A 119 -9.39 9.52 3.54
N ASN A 120 -9.06 9.77 4.81
CA ASN A 120 -10.01 10.19 5.85
C ASN A 120 -11.20 9.26 6.03
N ASN A 121 -10.93 7.97 6.18
CA ASN A 121 -11.96 6.92 6.31
C ASN A 121 -12.55 6.91 7.73
N THR A 122 -13.49 7.81 8.01
CA THR A 122 -14.05 8.05 9.37
C THR A 122 -15.48 7.55 9.56
N ASN A 123 -16.15 7.04 8.52
CA ASN A 123 -17.54 6.60 8.61
C ASN A 123 -17.84 5.44 7.65
N TYR A 124 -18.87 4.68 7.94
CA TYR A 124 -19.25 3.49 7.17
C TYR A 124 -19.59 3.82 5.70
N GLY A 125 -20.10 5.01 5.41
CA GLY A 125 -20.41 5.45 4.05
C GLY A 125 -19.16 5.51 3.18
N THR A 126 -18.03 5.98 3.73
CA THR A 126 -16.73 5.97 3.04
C THR A 126 -16.28 4.53 2.75
N TYR A 127 -16.47 3.61 3.68
CA TYR A 127 -16.10 2.20 3.47
C TYR A 127 -16.96 1.56 2.37
N LEU A 128 -18.27 1.80 2.37
CA LEU A 128 -19.17 1.30 1.33
C LEU A 128 -18.85 1.89 -0.04
N PHE A 129 -18.50 3.17 -0.10
CA PHE A 129 -18.05 3.81 -1.33
C PHE A 129 -16.83 3.10 -1.91
N TRP A 130 -15.76 2.95 -1.13
CA TRP A 130 -14.54 2.31 -1.59
C TRP A 130 -14.74 0.83 -1.92
N TYR A 131 -15.55 0.12 -1.13
CA TYR A 131 -15.94 -1.25 -1.45
C TYR A 131 -16.63 -1.34 -2.82
N GLY A 132 -17.58 -0.44 -3.08
CA GLY A 132 -18.27 -0.34 -4.37
C GLY A 132 -17.34 -0.01 -5.54
N GLN A 133 -16.22 0.70 -5.28
CA GLN A 133 -15.17 0.92 -6.27
C GLN A 133 -14.25 -0.29 -6.47
N GLY A 134 -14.36 -1.32 -5.65
CA GLY A 134 -13.56 -2.55 -5.73
C GLY A 134 -12.31 -2.53 -4.86
N ALA A 135 -12.20 -1.63 -3.89
CA ALA A 135 -11.14 -1.70 -2.89
C ALA A 135 -11.27 -2.97 -2.05
N LYS A 136 -10.15 -3.64 -1.82
CA LYS A 136 -10.11 -4.90 -1.05
C LYS A 136 -10.03 -4.66 0.44
N ARG A 137 -9.45 -3.54 0.85
CA ARG A 137 -9.25 -3.14 2.25
C ARG A 137 -9.38 -1.64 2.38
N VAL A 138 -9.96 -1.19 3.48
CA VAL A 138 -9.96 0.23 3.88
C VAL A 138 -9.32 0.32 5.25
N VAL A 139 -8.24 1.12 5.35
CA VAL A 139 -7.58 1.39 6.63
C VAL A 139 -8.32 2.52 7.33
N THR A 140 -8.76 2.26 8.55
CA THR A 140 -9.50 3.25 9.35
C THR A 140 -8.67 4.49 9.64
N ALA A 141 -9.32 5.64 9.73
CA ALA A 141 -8.69 6.84 10.27
C ALA A 141 -8.35 6.64 11.75
N ARG A 142 -7.27 7.29 12.21
CA ARG A 142 -6.78 7.18 13.59
C ARG A 142 -7.66 7.91 14.60
N GLU A 143 -8.56 8.76 14.12
CA GLU A 143 -9.51 9.55 14.89
C GLU A 143 -10.68 8.71 15.44
N LEU A 144 -10.89 7.51 14.90
CA LEU A 144 -11.99 6.63 15.32
C LEU A 144 -11.66 5.91 16.63
N SER A 145 -12.62 5.90 17.53
CA SER A 145 -12.62 5.05 18.72
C SER A 145 -12.94 3.59 18.39
N LEU A 146 -12.59 2.67 19.28
CA LEU A 146 -12.94 1.24 19.12
C LEU A 146 -14.47 1.01 19.05
N ALA A 147 -15.28 1.88 19.64
CA ALA A 147 -16.74 1.78 19.57
C ALA A 147 -17.28 2.13 18.18
N GLU A 148 -16.64 3.09 17.49
CA GLU A 148 -17.00 3.50 16.13
C GLU A 148 -16.53 2.50 15.08
N ILE A 149 -15.50 1.70 15.38
CA ILE A 149 -14.96 0.68 14.46
C ILE A 149 -15.79 -0.62 14.51
N LYS A 150 -16.53 -0.87 15.59
CA LYS A 150 -17.39 -2.04 15.78
C LYS A 150 -18.71 -1.91 15.05
#